data_232155c789291c710ead12899807f051
#
_entry.id   232155c789291c710ead12899807f051
#
_cell.length_a   1.000
_cell.length_b   1.000
_cell.length_c   1.000
_cell.angle_alpha   90.00
_cell.angle_beta   90.00
_cell.angle_gamma   90.00
#
_symmetry.space_group_name_H-M   'P 1'
#
loop_
_entity.id
_entity.type
_entity.pdbx_description
1 polymer ?
#
loop_
_entity_poly.entity_id
_entity_poly.type
_entity_poly.pdbx_seq_one_letter_code
_entity_poly.pdbx_strand_id
1 'polypeptide(L)'
;MTTRMWVLAFACTSGLVAAAPQGGAKPDKKAALAQLAIALDGVDDEAAAKAADTLGDSTDPAAHEALLDGLAFGLRAPVALEALTALAKHPAPPDVSSLKRYATHHNPTVRSSALTALAMYPDPVAHAAVVQGLHDPAGVVRGAAANAAAKAHVREAIEPLFALLSRGEESAARALAAMADADLVRKLGDQLGKVPDASLALCLGLVLRRPDFGPDAERVEVVRAIGKITDQAAVNALTDYLDATPKNPPRQSRTEAEKMVEARLGGGK
;
A
#
# COMPACT_ATOMS: atom_id res chain seq x y z
N MET A 1 -14.12 -79.36 43.01
CA MET A 1 -14.74 -79.92 41.77
C MET A 1 -14.77 -78.77 40.74
N THR A 2 -14.01 -78.99 39.77
CA THR A 2 -13.57 -78.08 38.75
C THR A 2 -14.47 -78.18 37.52
N THR A 3 -14.90 -77.09 36.94
CA THR A 3 -15.35 -77.10 35.56
C THR A 3 -14.84 -75.86 34.85
N ARG A 4 -13.86 -76.03 33.98
CA ARG A 4 -13.33 -75.05 33.04
C ARG A 4 -14.32 -74.91 31.89
N MET A 5 -14.73 -73.71 31.57
CA MET A 5 -15.53 -73.40 30.37
C MET A 5 -14.65 -72.62 29.40
N TRP A 6 -14.39 -73.23 28.26
CA TRP A 6 -13.69 -72.68 27.12
C TRP A 6 -14.65 -71.75 26.35
N VAL A 7 -14.28 -70.49 26.11
CA VAL A 7 -14.97 -69.62 25.20
C VAL A 7 -14.19 -69.56 23.92
N LEU A 8 -14.79 -70.08 22.85
CA LEU A 8 -14.32 -69.98 21.51
C LEU A 8 -14.50 -68.56 20.99
N ALA A 9 -13.39 -67.91 20.64
CA ALA A 9 -13.39 -66.64 19.95
C ALA A 9 -13.68 -66.87 18.46
N PHE A 10 -14.83 -66.38 17.99
CA PHE A 10 -15.16 -66.25 16.58
C PHE A 10 -14.49 -64.99 16.05
N ALA A 11 -13.48 -65.14 15.21
CA ALA A 11 -12.91 -64.05 14.43
C ALA A 11 -13.83 -63.74 13.25
N CYS A 12 -14.59 -62.68 13.35
CA CYS A 12 -15.32 -62.13 12.22
C CYS A 12 -14.36 -61.22 11.43
N THR A 13 -13.81 -61.72 10.35
CA THR A 13 -13.10 -60.90 9.37
C THR A 13 -14.12 -60.15 8.52
N SER A 14 -14.48 -58.97 8.98
CA SER A 14 -15.24 -58.01 8.18
C SER A 14 -14.29 -57.41 7.15
N GLY A 15 -14.39 -57.82 5.91
CA GLY A 15 -13.71 -57.22 4.79
C GLY A 15 -14.06 -55.73 4.68
N LEU A 16 -13.07 -54.89 4.88
CA LEU A 16 -13.15 -53.47 4.58
C LEU A 16 -13.20 -53.36 3.06
N VAL A 17 -14.40 -53.25 2.50
CA VAL A 17 -14.58 -52.77 1.12
C VAL A 17 -14.19 -51.31 1.14
N ALA A 18 -12.99 -51.02 0.64
CA ALA A 18 -12.59 -49.63 0.35
C ALA A 18 -13.56 -49.12 -0.74
N ALA A 19 -14.52 -48.33 -0.33
CA ALA A 19 -15.33 -47.54 -1.26
C ALA A 19 -14.36 -46.57 -1.97
N ALA A 20 -14.18 -46.77 -3.28
CA ALA A 20 -13.50 -45.82 -4.14
C ALA A 20 -14.15 -44.43 -3.97
N PRO A 21 -13.37 -43.33 -3.98
CA PRO A 21 -13.95 -42.00 -3.89
C PRO A 21 -14.83 -41.81 -5.12
N GLN A 22 -16.13 -41.79 -4.88
CA GLN A 22 -17.14 -41.44 -5.90
C GLN A 22 -16.85 -40.00 -6.32
N GLY A 23 -16.85 -39.79 -7.63
CA GLY A 23 -16.47 -38.58 -8.34
C GLY A 23 -16.88 -37.31 -7.66
N GLY A 24 -15.90 -36.43 -7.49
CA GLY A 24 -16.04 -35.17 -6.79
C GLY A 24 -17.17 -34.31 -7.35
N ALA A 25 -18.26 -34.29 -6.61
CA ALA A 25 -19.17 -33.14 -6.71
C ALA A 25 -18.29 -31.92 -6.44
N LYS A 26 -18.23 -30.97 -7.37
CA LYS A 26 -17.62 -29.67 -7.14
C LYS A 26 -18.20 -29.16 -5.83
N PRO A 27 -17.36 -28.79 -4.83
CA PRO A 27 -17.89 -28.31 -3.56
C PRO A 27 -18.92 -27.22 -3.85
N ASP A 28 -20.07 -27.32 -3.20
CA ASP A 28 -21.11 -26.27 -3.33
C ASP A 28 -20.46 -24.95 -2.92
N LYS A 29 -20.30 -24.06 -3.90
CA LYS A 29 -19.61 -22.77 -3.72
C LYS A 29 -20.18 -22.00 -2.53
N LYS A 30 -21.48 -22.07 -2.35
CA LYS A 30 -22.18 -21.42 -1.22
C LYS A 30 -21.80 -22.05 0.13
N ALA A 31 -21.69 -23.38 0.18
CA ALA A 31 -21.26 -24.08 1.41
C ALA A 31 -19.78 -23.76 1.73
N ALA A 32 -18.92 -23.68 0.72
CA ALA A 32 -17.53 -23.27 0.93
C ALA A 32 -17.39 -21.84 1.46
N LEU A 33 -18.15 -20.89 0.92
CA LEU A 33 -18.17 -19.51 1.42
C LEU A 33 -18.71 -19.41 2.85
N ALA A 34 -19.77 -20.16 3.19
CA ALA A 34 -20.30 -20.21 4.55
C ALA A 34 -19.28 -20.77 5.55
N GLN A 35 -18.48 -21.77 5.17
CA GLN A 35 -17.40 -22.29 6.02
C GLN A 35 -16.30 -21.27 6.23
N LEU A 36 -15.94 -20.51 5.19
CA LEU A 36 -14.95 -19.44 5.30
C LEU A 36 -15.44 -18.30 6.19
N ALA A 37 -16.72 -17.91 6.11
CA ALA A 37 -17.32 -16.91 7.00
C ALA A 37 -17.29 -17.36 8.47
N ILE A 38 -17.60 -18.64 8.75
CA ILE A 38 -17.46 -19.20 10.10
C ILE A 38 -15.99 -19.22 10.56
N ALA A 39 -15.06 -19.55 9.69
CA ALA A 39 -13.63 -19.55 10.01
C ALA A 39 -13.10 -18.14 10.31
N LEU A 40 -13.63 -17.11 9.64
CA LEU A 40 -13.28 -15.71 9.85
C LEU A 40 -13.55 -15.27 11.31
N ASP A 41 -14.64 -15.73 11.89
CA ASP A 41 -15.04 -15.45 13.28
C ASP A 41 -14.43 -16.43 14.29
N GLY A 42 -13.65 -17.41 13.83
CA GLY A 42 -13.03 -18.44 14.66
C GLY A 42 -11.99 -17.88 15.61
N VAL A 43 -11.65 -18.68 16.64
CA VAL A 43 -10.64 -18.31 17.67
C VAL A 43 -9.19 -18.46 17.20
N ASP A 44 -8.96 -19.17 16.11
CA ASP A 44 -7.65 -19.38 15.51
C ASP A 44 -7.36 -18.24 14.53
N ASP A 45 -6.44 -17.34 14.88
CA ASP A 45 -6.09 -16.16 14.08
C ASP A 45 -5.48 -16.53 12.72
N GLU A 46 -4.71 -17.61 12.62
CA GLU A 46 -4.09 -18.04 11.37
C GLU A 46 -5.15 -18.59 10.40
N ALA A 47 -6.03 -19.44 10.88
CA ALA A 47 -7.14 -19.97 10.09
C ALA A 47 -8.10 -18.85 9.65
N ALA A 48 -8.40 -17.90 10.53
CA ALA A 48 -9.28 -16.77 10.24
C ALA A 48 -8.65 -15.80 9.23
N ALA A 49 -7.35 -15.50 9.36
CA ALA A 49 -6.63 -14.66 8.40
C ALA A 49 -6.58 -15.31 7.01
N LYS A 50 -6.31 -16.62 6.94
CA LYS A 50 -6.36 -17.38 5.69
C LYS A 50 -7.75 -17.42 5.08
N ALA A 51 -8.80 -17.49 5.90
CA ALA A 51 -10.18 -17.40 5.42
C ALA A 51 -10.47 -16.02 4.83
N ALA A 52 -10.01 -14.93 5.47
CA ALA A 52 -10.13 -13.58 4.95
C ALA A 52 -9.44 -13.42 3.58
N ASP A 53 -8.21 -13.91 3.43
CA ASP A 53 -7.48 -13.88 2.16
C ASP A 53 -8.22 -14.64 1.06
N THR A 54 -8.69 -15.85 1.37
CA THR A 54 -9.46 -16.69 0.43
C THR A 54 -10.79 -16.04 0.01
N LEU A 55 -11.49 -15.38 0.94
CA LEU A 55 -12.69 -14.60 0.65
C LEU A 55 -12.37 -13.42 -0.27
N GLY A 56 -11.22 -12.74 -0.03
CA GLY A 56 -10.75 -11.63 -0.84
C GLY A 56 -10.38 -12.00 -2.28
N ASP A 57 -10.03 -13.25 -2.55
CA ASP A 57 -9.76 -13.75 -3.91
C ASP A 57 -11.06 -14.08 -4.68
N SER A 58 -12.19 -14.10 -3.99
CA SER A 58 -13.48 -14.41 -4.57
C SER A 58 -14.14 -13.15 -5.14
N THR A 59 -14.66 -13.24 -6.36
CA THR A 59 -15.52 -12.20 -6.97
C THR A 59 -16.98 -12.36 -6.60
N ASP A 60 -17.31 -13.29 -5.68
CA ASP A 60 -18.69 -13.52 -5.25
C ASP A 60 -19.13 -12.43 -4.26
N PRO A 61 -20.28 -11.76 -4.50
CA PRO A 61 -20.79 -10.75 -3.57
C PRO A 61 -20.96 -11.26 -2.13
N ALA A 62 -21.29 -12.54 -1.95
CA ALA A 62 -21.46 -13.12 -0.62
C ALA A 62 -20.12 -13.25 0.14
N ALA A 63 -19.00 -13.42 -0.58
CA ALA A 63 -17.67 -13.41 0.05
C ALA A 63 -17.31 -12.00 0.55
N HIS A 64 -17.63 -10.99 -0.25
CA HIS A 64 -17.42 -9.59 0.09
C HIS A 64 -18.28 -9.18 1.30
N GLU A 65 -19.57 -9.56 1.30
CA GLU A 65 -20.48 -9.32 2.42
C GLU A 65 -19.99 -9.97 3.72
N ALA A 66 -19.47 -11.20 3.65
CA ALA A 66 -18.91 -11.88 4.82
C ALA A 66 -17.71 -11.14 5.42
N LEU A 67 -16.83 -10.55 4.60
CA LEU A 67 -15.72 -9.71 5.07
C LEU A 67 -16.22 -8.43 5.76
N LEU A 68 -17.23 -7.78 5.18
CA LEU A 68 -17.84 -6.57 5.76
C LEU A 68 -18.53 -6.87 7.10
N ASP A 69 -19.26 -7.97 7.18
CA ASP A 69 -19.93 -8.41 8.40
C ASP A 69 -18.90 -8.71 9.49
N GLY A 70 -17.84 -9.47 9.19
CA GLY A 70 -16.74 -9.74 10.12
C GLY A 70 -16.12 -8.44 10.65
N LEU A 71 -15.83 -7.49 9.78
CA LEU A 71 -15.34 -6.16 10.18
C LEU A 71 -16.39 -5.38 10.98
N ALA A 72 -17.67 -5.53 10.71
CA ALA A 72 -18.74 -4.86 11.46
C ALA A 72 -18.84 -5.39 12.89
N PHE A 73 -18.68 -6.69 13.12
CA PHE A 73 -18.67 -7.30 14.44
C PHE A 73 -17.37 -7.03 15.23
N GLY A 74 -16.28 -6.73 14.56
CA GLY A 74 -15.00 -6.39 15.18
C GLY A 74 -14.03 -7.58 15.21
N LEU A 75 -13.26 -7.72 14.14
CA LEU A 75 -12.23 -8.75 14.04
C LEU A 75 -11.01 -8.41 14.91
N ARG A 76 -10.32 -9.44 15.38
CA ARG A 76 -9.01 -9.29 16.04
C ARG A 76 -8.01 -8.68 15.06
N ALA A 77 -7.03 -7.94 15.58
CA ALA A 77 -6.13 -7.15 14.73
C ALA A 77 -5.46 -7.93 13.59
N PRO A 78 -4.92 -9.15 13.76
CA PRO A 78 -4.34 -9.92 12.65
C PRO A 78 -5.36 -10.22 11.54
N VAL A 79 -6.55 -10.63 11.93
CA VAL A 79 -7.62 -10.98 10.98
C VAL A 79 -8.19 -9.73 10.30
N ALA A 80 -8.32 -8.64 11.05
CA ALA A 80 -8.76 -7.35 10.50
C ALA A 80 -7.80 -6.84 9.43
N LEU A 81 -6.48 -7.01 9.60
CA LEU A 81 -5.47 -6.64 8.61
C LEU A 81 -5.70 -7.37 7.27
N GLU A 82 -5.90 -8.68 7.33
CA GLU A 82 -6.17 -9.48 6.13
C GLU A 82 -7.53 -9.13 5.50
N ALA A 83 -8.56 -8.94 6.30
CA ALA A 83 -9.88 -8.55 5.80
C ALA A 83 -9.87 -7.18 5.10
N LEU A 84 -9.14 -6.20 5.65
CA LEU A 84 -8.95 -4.88 5.03
C LEU A 84 -8.19 -4.98 3.70
N THR A 85 -7.17 -5.84 3.66
CA THR A 85 -6.39 -6.12 2.45
C THR A 85 -7.24 -6.85 1.41
N ALA A 86 -8.05 -7.80 1.86
CA ALA A 86 -8.95 -8.59 1.03
C ALA A 86 -10.00 -7.70 0.34
N LEU A 87 -10.64 -6.77 1.07
CA LEU A 87 -11.60 -5.81 0.50
C LEU A 87 -10.96 -4.90 -0.57
N ALA A 88 -9.70 -4.54 -0.40
CA ALA A 88 -8.98 -3.72 -1.37
C ALA A 88 -8.69 -4.43 -2.71
N LYS A 89 -8.83 -5.77 -2.78
CA LYS A 89 -8.67 -6.52 -4.04
C LYS A 89 -9.85 -6.28 -5.00
N HIS A 90 -11.07 -6.17 -4.46
CA HIS A 90 -12.31 -5.98 -5.21
C HIS A 90 -13.16 -4.86 -4.58
N PRO A 91 -12.76 -3.59 -4.72
CA PRO A 91 -13.42 -2.49 -4.02
C PRO A 91 -14.86 -2.27 -4.47
N ALA A 92 -15.76 -2.10 -3.49
CA ALA A 92 -17.18 -1.80 -3.71
C ALA A 92 -17.63 -0.58 -2.88
N PRO A 93 -18.56 0.26 -3.37
CA PRO A 93 -18.94 1.51 -2.69
C PRO A 93 -19.35 1.39 -1.22
N PRO A 94 -20.06 0.32 -0.76
CA PRO A 94 -20.44 0.18 0.64
C PRO A 94 -19.30 0.09 1.65
N ASP A 95 -18.10 -0.28 1.20
CA ASP A 95 -16.94 -0.58 2.06
C ASP A 95 -16.39 0.66 2.76
N VAL A 96 -16.51 1.84 2.15
CA VAL A 96 -15.87 3.08 2.61
C VAL A 96 -16.21 3.40 4.07
N SER A 97 -17.45 3.16 4.48
CA SER A 97 -17.90 3.42 5.85
C SER A 97 -17.21 2.50 6.88
N SER A 98 -17.08 1.23 6.56
CA SER A 98 -16.40 0.23 7.39
C SER A 98 -14.88 0.51 7.45
N LEU A 99 -14.25 0.73 6.31
CA LEU A 99 -12.83 1.06 6.21
C LEU A 99 -12.48 2.35 6.97
N LYS A 100 -13.30 3.39 6.85
CA LYS A 100 -13.12 4.66 7.58
C LYS A 100 -13.13 4.45 9.10
N ARG A 101 -13.98 3.58 9.62
CA ARG A 101 -14.01 3.24 11.05
C ARG A 101 -12.67 2.62 11.49
N TYR A 102 -12.09 1.73 10.68
CA TYR A 102 -10.79 1.13 10.95
C TYR A 102 -9.61 2.11 10.78
N ALA A 103 -9.76 3.17 10.00
CA ALA A 103 -8.77 4.25 9.93
C ALA A 103 -8.61 5.03 11.23
N THR A 104 -9.53 4.86 12.21
CA THR A 104 -9.44 5.43 13.56
C THR A 104 -9.16 4.38 14.65
N HIS A 105 -8.80 3.15 14.29
CA HIS A 105 -8.53 2.05 15.21
C HIS A 105 -7.36 2.37 16.16
N HIS A 106 -7.39 1.85 17.40
CA HIS A 106 -6.32 2.08 18.38
C HIS A 106 -4.95 1.57 17.91
N ASN A 107 -4.89 0.46 17.18
CA ASN A 107 -3.65 -0.10 16.64
C ASN A 107 -3.22 0.65 15.37
N PRO A 108 -2.00 1.26 15.34
CA PRO A 108 -1.50 2.02 14.18
C PRO A 108 -1.39 1.18 12.90
N THR A 109 -1.04 -0.10 13.01
CA THR A 109 -0.92 -0.99 11.85
C THR A 109 -2.28 -1.20 11.17
N VAL A 110 -3.34 -1.36 11.97
CA VAL A 110 -4.70 -1.48 11.44
C VAL A 110 -5.14 -0.18 10.76
N ARG A 111 -4.85 0.99 11.36
CA ARG A 111 -5.11 2.30 10.72
C ARG A 111 -4.40 2.43 9.38
N SER A 112 -3.11 2.06 9.33
CA SER A 112 -2.31 2.08 8.09
C SER A 112 -2.92 1.21 7.00
N SER A 113 -3.33 -0.01 7.34
CA SER A 113 -3.96 -0.95 6.40
C SER A 113 -5.30 -0.40 5.89
N ALA A 114 -6.12 0.15 6.77
CA ALA A 114 -7.40 0.77 6.39
C ALA A 114 -7.21 1.95 5.43
N LEU A 115 -6.22 2.83 5.66
CA LEU A 115 -5.91 3.95 4.77
C LEU A 115 -5.38 3.47 3.41
N THR A 116 -4.58 2.40 3.40
CA THR A 116 -4.11 1.78 2.16
C THR A 116 -5.27 1.19 1.35
N ALA A 117 -6.23 0.56 2.01
CA ALA A 117 -7.43 0.05 1.37
C ALA A 117 -8.30 1.20 0.83
N LEU A 118 -8.52 2.27 1.61
CA LEU A 118 -9.28 3.45 1.19
C LEU A 118 -8.74 4.13 -0.07
N ALA A 119 -7.42 4.03 -0.33
CA ALA A 119 -6.83 4.54 -1.57
C ALA A 119 -7.37 3.89 -2.86
N MET A 120 -8.05 2.76 -2.75
CA MET A 120 -8.65 2.05 -3.91
C MET A 120 -10.03 2.60 -4.29
N TYR A 121 -10.60 3.50 -3.47
CA TYR A 121 -11.95 4.01 -3.64
C TYR A 121 -11.93 5.46 -4.13
N PRO A 122 -12.46 5.77 -5.33
CA PRO A 122 -12.60 7.13 -5.82
C PRO A 122 -13.78 7.84 -5.15
N ASP A 123 -13.73 7.94 -3.83
CA ASP A 123 -14.80 8.45 -2.97
C ASP A 123 -14.29 9.62 -2.12
N PRO A 124 -15.00 10.77 -2.08
CA PRO A 124 -14.59 11.93 -1.29
C PRO A 124 -14.41 11.64 0.21
N VAL A 125 -15.21 10.71 0.78
CA VAL A 125 -15.11 10.31 2.19
C VAL A 125 -13.84 9.49 2.42
N ALA A 126 -13.46 8.63 1.46
CA ALA A 126 -12.21 7.89 1.49
C ALA A 126 -11.00 8.86 1.40
N HIS A 127 -11.05 9.80 0.45
CA HIS A 127 -10.01 10.83 0.30
C HIS A 127 -9.87 11.68 1.56
N ALA A 128 -10.97 12.12 2.18
CA ALA A 128 -10.92 12.88 3.43
C ALA A 128 -10.30 12.07 4.58
N ALA A 129 -10.57 10.76 4.67
CA ALA A 129 -9.94 9.89 5.67
C ALA A 129 -8.42 9.75 5.42
N VAL A 130 -7.99 9.63 4.16
CA VAL A 130 -6.56 9.61 3.78
C VAL A 130 -5.88 10.92 4.18
N VAL A 131 -6.48 12.07 3.90
CA VAL A 131 -5.96 13.39 4.31
C VAL A 131 -5.85 13.50 5.83
N GLN A 132 -6.86 13.02 6.56
CA GLN A 132 -6.82 12.95 8.03
C GLN A 132 -5.66 12.09 8.53
N GLY A 133 -5.36 10.98 7.88
CA GLY A 133 -4.25 10.08 8.20
C GLY A 133 -2.86 10.74 8.12
N LEU A 134 -2.70 11.81 7.32
CA LEU A 134 -1.45 12.59 7.27
C LEU A 134 -1.16 13.35 8.56
N HIS A 135 -2.15 13.50 9.44
CA HIS A 135 -2.02 14.15 10.75
C HIS A 135 -1.91 13.13 11.90
N ASP A 136 -1.84 11.82 11.61
CA ASP A 136 -1.75 10.78 12.64
C ASP A 136 -0.49 10.94 13.50
N PRO A 137 -0.55 10.69 14.82
CA PRO A 137 0.63 10.73 15.69
C PRO A 137 1.69 9.70 15.31
N ALA A 138 1.29 8.53 14.78
CA ALA A 138 2.20 7.46 14.39
C ALA A 138 2.76 7.69 12.98
N GLY A 139 4.10 7.72 12.83
CA GLY A 139 4.78 7.91 11.54
C GLY A 139 4.42 6.85 10.50
N VAL A 140 4.20 5.58 10.93
CA VAL A 140 3.78 4.51 10.02
C VAL A 140 2.42 4.79 9.38
N VAL A 141 1.51 5.42 10.11
CA VAL A 141 0.18 5.80 9.61
C VAL A 141 0.29 6.97 8.64
N ARG A 142 1.08 8.01 8.99
CA ARG A 142 1.34 9.14 8.08
C ARG A 142 1.99 8.67 6.78
N GLY A 143 2.95 7.72 6.86
CA GLY A 143 3.57 7.12 5.68
C GLY A 143 2.59 6.37 4.80
N ALA A 144 1.69 5.58 5.39
CA ALA A 144 0.63 4.88 4.67
C ALA A 144 -0.36 5.87 4.03
N ALA A 145 -0.76 6.92 4.76
CA ALA A 145 -1.61 7.99 4.25
C ALA A 145 -0.97 8.74 3.08
N ALA A 146 0.33 9.04 3.14
CA ALA A 146 1.06 9.70 2.06
C ALA A 146 1.08 8.82 0.80
N ASN A 147 1.39 7.53 0.94
CA ASN A 147 1.34 6.57 -0.17
C ASN A 147 -0.07 6.41 -0.74
N ALA A 148 -1.09 6.36 0.12
CA ALA A 148 -2.49 6.29 -0.26
C ALA A 148 -2.91 7.54 -1.06
N ALA A 149 -2.54 8.73 -0.58
CA ALA A 149 -2.82 10.00 -1.25
C ALA A 149 -2.17 10.06 -2.64
N ALA A 150 -0.93 9.59 -2.77
CA ALA A 150 -0.24 9.52 -4.06
C ALA A 150 -0.92 8.56 -5.02
N LYS A 151 -1.27 7.36 -4.55
CA LYS A 151 -1.92 6.32 -5.36
C LYS A 151 -3.30 6.75 -5.88
N ALA A 152 -4.09 7.40 -5.01
CA ALA A 152 -5.42 7.90 -5.35
C ALA A 152 -5.42 9.31 -5.98
N HIS A 153 -4.25 9.93 -6.16
CA HIS A 153 -4.09 11.30 -6.65
C HIS A 153 -4.94 12.33 -5.90
N VAL A 154 -4.98 12.22 -4.55
CA VAL A 154 -5.77 13.10 -3.68
C VAL A 154 -5.14 14.49 -3.61
N ARG A 155 -5.66 15.45 -4.38
CA ARG A 155 -5.06 16.79 -4.48
C ARG A 155 -5.16 17.58 -3.17
N GLU A 156 -6.16 17.32 -2.34
CA GLU A 156 -6.34 17.91 -1.02
C GLU A 156 -5.22 17.52 -0.04
N ALA A 157 -4.47 16.46 -0.33
CA ALA A 157 -3.32 16.02 0.45
C ALA A 157 -2.06 16.87 0.23
N ILE A 158 -2.00 17.70 -0.82
CA ILE A 158 -0.76 18.42 -1.22
C ILE A 158 -0.26 19.33 -0.10
N GLU A 159 -1.12 20.15 0.51
CA GLU A 159 -0.70 21.06 1.57
C GLU A 159 -0.28 20.32 2.87
N PRO A 160 -1.04 19.31 3.37
CA PRO A 160 -0.55 18.44 4.44
C PRO A 160 0.78 17.72 4.12
N LEU A 161 0.99 17.29 2.87
CA LEU A 161 2.25 16.67 2.46
C LEU A 161 3.41 17.66 2.48
N PHE A 162 3.21 18.94 2.10
CA PHE A 162 4.23 19.97 2.29
C PHE A 162 4.58 20.20 3.77
N ALA A 163 3.58 20.15 4.66
CA ALA A 163 3.83 20.23 6.10
C ALA A 163 4.63 19.04 6.62
N LEU A 164 4.45 17.83 6.08
CA LEU A 164 5.27 16.65 6.40
C LEU A 164 6.67 16.76 5.78
N LEU A 165 6.77 17.25 4.54
CA LEU A 165 8.07 17.49 3.88
C LEU A 165 8.93 18.47 4.68
N SER A 166 8.34 19.52 5.27
CA SER A 166 9.06 20.48 6.13
C SER A 166 9.61 19.86 7.41
N ARG A 167 9.07 18.71 7.84
CA ARG A 167 9.58 17.91 8.95
C ARG A 167 10.63 16.87 8.50
N GLY A 168 10.95 16.81 7.21
CA GLY A 168 11.89 15.84 6.66
C GLY A 168 11.31 14.46 6.46
N GLU A 169 9.99 14.27 6.41
CA GLU A 169 9.40 12.96 6.20
C GLU A 169 9.54 12.50 4.74
N GLU A 170 10.32 11.46 4.51
CA GLU A 170 10.59 10.92 3.16
C GLU A 170 9.32 10.43 2.46
N SER A 171 8.35 9.91 3.20
CA SER A 171 7.07 9.47 2.63
C SER A 171 6.33 10.61 1.93
N ALA A 172 6.41 11.83 2.48
CA ALA A 172 5.85 13.02 1.88
C ALA A 172 6.59 13.42 0.60
N ALA A 173 7.94 13.34 0.60
CA ALA A 173 8.74 13.60 -0.58
C ALA A 173 8.38 12.63 -1.73
N ARG A 174 8.24 11.35 -1.42
CA ARG A 174 7.84 10.31 -2.40
C ARG A 174 6.43 10.54 -2.93
N ALA A 175 5.48 10.88 -2.05
CA ALA A 175 4.09 11.13 -2.42
C ALA A 175 3.96 12.36 -3.31
N LEU A 176 4.58 13.49 -2.94
CA LEU A 176 4.60 14.71 -3.75
C LEU A 176 5.25 14.45 -5.11
N ALA A 177 6.35 13.72 -5.15
CA ALA A 177 7.01 13.37 -6.40
C ALA A 177 6.12 12.51 -7.32
N ALA A 178 5.39 11.54 -6.75
CA ALA A 178 4.48 10.69 -7.51
C ALA A 178 3.29 11.47 -8.08
N MET A 179 2.83 12.52 -7.38
CA MET A 179 1.71 13.39 -7.79
C MET A 179 2.15 14.58 -8.64
N ALA A 180 3.47 14.81 -8.79
CA ALA A 180 3.99 16.03 -9.41
C ALA A 180 3.57 16.18 -10.87
N ASP A 181 3.03 17.34 -11.17
CA ASP A 181 2.88 17.96 -12.48
C ASP A 181 3.73 19.24 -12.53
N ALA A 182 3.73 19.94 -13.64
CA ALA A 182 4.51 21.19 -13.81
C ALA A 182 4.17 22.26 -12.75
N ASP A 183 2.90 22.34 -12.34
CA ASP A 183 2.46 23.31 -11.32
C ASP A 183 2.98 22.94 -9.93
N LEU A 184 2.94 21.65 -9.59
CA LEU A 184 3.47 21.19 -8.31
C LEU A 184 4.99 21.30 -8.25
N VAL A 185 5.71 21.10 -9.37
CA VAL A 185 7.17 21.35 -9.45
C VAL A 185 7.49 22.80 -9.16
N ARG A 186 6.72 23.76 -9.70
CA ARG A 186 6.92 25.19 -9.36
C ARG A 186 6.73 25.45 -7.88
N LYS A 187 5.65 24.90 -7.29
CA LYS A 187 5.42 24.99 -5.84
C LYS A 187 6.55 24.35 -5.00
N LEU A 188 7.10 23.22 -5.47
CA LEU A 188 8.28 22.60 -4.85
C LEU A 188 9.51 23.52 -4.92
N GLY A 189 9.73 24.19 -6.06
CA GLY A 189 10.78 25.20 -6.21
C GLY A 189 10.64 26.37 -5.22
N ASP A 190 9.41 26.78 -4.91
CA ASP A 190 9.11 27.83 -3.93
C ASP A 190 9.35 27.40 -2.46
N GLN A 191 9.58 26.11 -2.22
CA GLN A 191 9.93 25.56 -0.90
C GLN A 191 11.44 25.67 -0.57
N LEU A 192 12.26 26.13 -1.51
CA LEU A 192 13.69 26.30 -1.27
C LEU A 192 13.92 27.21 -0.04
N GLY A 193 14.73 26.73 0.89
CA GLY A 193 15.00 27.42 2.18
C GLY A 193 13.86 27.35 3.20
N LYS A 194 12.71 26.70 2.89
CA LYS A 194 11.58 26.54 3.81
C LYS A 194 11.45 25.09 4.31
N VAL A 195 12.00 24.16 3.56
CA VAL A 195 12.04 22.73 3.90
C VAL A 195 13.48 22.26 3.90
N PRO A 196 13.82 21.12 4.55
CA PRO A 196 15.17 20.58 4.52
C PRO A 196 15.63 20.31 3.07
N ASP A 197 16.81 20.81 2.71
CA ASP A 197 17.38 20.70 1.37
C ASP A 197 17.44 19.24 0.89
N ALA A 198 17.84 18.31 1.75
CA ALA A 198 17.88 16.90 1.42
C ALA A 198 16.51 16.33 1.04
N SER A 199 15.44 16.74 1.75
CA SER A 199 14.07 16.29 1.45
C SER A 199 13.57 16.86 0.13
N LEU A 200 13.88 18.13 -0.16
CA LEU A 200 13.53 18.78 -1.42
C LEU A 200 14.29 18.15 -2.59
N ALA A 201 15.60 17.88 -2.43
CA ALA A 201 16.42 17.20 -3.43
C ALA A 201 15.93 15.80 -3.71
N LEU A 202 15.55 15.03 -2.67
CA LEU A 202 14.94 13.71 -2.82
C LEU A 202 13.64 13.81 -3.65
N CYS A 203 12.74 14.73 -3.29
CA CYS A 203 11.47 14.90 -3.97
C CYS A 203 11.67 15.23 -5.47
N LEU A 204 12.44 16.27 -5.77
CA LEU A 204 12.71 16.70 -7.14
C LEU A 204 13.49 15.66 -7.95
N GLY A 205 14.44 14.94 -7.32
CA GLY A 205 15.17 13.83 -7.95
C GLY A 205 14.25 12.66 -8.34
N LEU A 206 13.26 12.36 -7.49
CA LEU A 206 12.24 11.36 -7.80
C LEU A 206 11.36 11.80 -8.98
N VAL A 207 10.96 13.10 -9.04
CA VAL A 207 10.22 13.64 -10.20
C VAL A 207 11.01 13.46 -11.49
N LEU A 208 12.30 13.79 -11.50
CA LEU A 208 13.15 13.65 -12.70
C LEU A 208 13.21 12.22 -13.22
N ARG A 209 13.21 11.23 -12.33
CA ARG A 209 13.30 9.81 -12.68
C ARG A 209 11.99 9.19 -13.14
N ARG A 210 10.85 9.89 -12.99
CA ARG A 210 9.56 9.40 -13.47
C ARG A 210 9.55 9.37 -15.01
N PRO A 211 9.27 8.22 -15.65
CA PRO A 211 9.21 8.14 -17.11
C PRO A 211 8.04 8.94 -17.70
N ASP A 212 6.94 9.06 -16.96
CA ASP A 212 5.70 9.72 -17.31
C ASP A 212 5.68 11.23 -17.02
N PHE A 213 6.72 11.77 -16.36
CA PHE A 213 6.79 13.20 -16.05
C PHE A 213 7.14 13.99 -17.32
N GLY A 214 6.24 14.79 -17.81
CA GLY A 214 6.32 15.86 -18.79
C GLY A 214 7.36 15.79 -19.92
N PRO A 215 7.36 16.77 -20.82
CA PRO A 215 8.38 16.93 -21.85
C PRO A 215 9.73 17.33 -21.26
N ASP A 216 10.80 17.23 -22.07
CA ASP A 216 12.16 17.52 -21.61
C ASP A 216 12.34 18.96 -21.08
N ALA A 217 11.58 19.92 -21.62
CA ALA A 217 11.61 21.31 -21.13
C ALA A 217 11.18 21.43 -19.65
N GLU A 218 10.18 20.68 -19.22
CA GLU A 218 9.76 20.65 -17.82
C GLU A 218 10.82 19.97 -16.93
N ARG A 219 11.50 18.94 -17.44
CA ARG A 219 12.64 18.32 -16.75
C ARG A 219 13.81 19.30 -16.56
N VAL A 220 14.06 20.17 -17.51
CA VAL A 220 15.04 21.26 -17.37
C VAL A 220 14.73 22.16 -16.19
N GLU A 221 13.45 22.51 -15.99
CA GLU A 221 13.04 23.32 -14.84
C GLU A 221 13.27 22.58 -13.50
N VAL A 222 13.00 21.26 -13.45
CA VAL A 222 13.31 20.45 -12.27
C VAL A 222 14.81 20.42 -12.01
N VAL A 223 15.65 20.20 -13.04
CA VAL A 223 17.11 20.23 -12.93
C VAL A 223 17.58 21.57 -12.38
N ARG A 224 17.06 22.69 -12.89
CA ARG A 224 17.38 24.02 -12.40
C ARG A 224 16.94 24.25 -10.95
N ALA A 225 15.79 23.70 -10.57
CA ALA A 225 15.33 23.77 -9.17
C ALA A 225 16.29 23.02 -8.24
N ILE A 226 16.71 21.81 -8.62
CA ILE A 226 17.72 21.03 -7.88
C ILE A 226 19.06 21.79 -7.83
N GLY A 227 19.45 22.44 -8.93
CA GLY A 227 20.68 23.24 -9.03
C GLY A 227 20.76 24.38 -8.02
N LYS A 228 19.64 24.87 -7.50
CA LYS A 228 19.59 25.91 -6.45
C LYS A 228 19.80 25.36 -5.03
N ILE A 229 19.66 24.06 -4.82
CA ILE A 229 19.85 23.40 -3.53
C ILE A 229 21.33 23.21 -3.27
N THR A 230 21.83 23.65 -2.12
CA THR A 230 23.26 23.61 -1.80
C THR A 230 23.75 22.28 -1.22
N ASP A 231 22.84 21.46 -0.72
CA ASP A 231 23.13 20.16 -0.09
C ASP A 231 23.71 19.14 -1.08
N GLN A 232 24.56 18.24 -0.59
CA GLN A 232 25.13 17.13 -1.36
C GLN A 232 24.05 16.23 -1.98
N ALA A 233 22.88 16.13 -1.35
CA ALA A 233 21.74 15.37 -1.89
C ALA A 233 21.30 15.85 -3.28
N ALA A 234 21.51 17.14 -3.59
CA ALA A 234 21.23 17.68 -4.92
C ALA A 234 22.17 17.09 -5.99
N VAL A 235 23.47 16.96 -5.68
CA VAL A 235 24.44 16.33 -6.57
C VAL A 235 24.10 14.86 -6.79
N ASN A 236 23.74 14.17 -5.71
CA ASN A 236 23.34 12.76 -5.77
C ASN A 236 22.09 12.59 -6.65
N ALA A 237 21.07 13.44 -6.47
CA ALA A 237 19.84 13.39 -7.26
C ALA A 237 20.07 13.62 -8.76
N LEU A 238 20.97 14.56 -9.11
CA LEU A 238 21.36 14.80 -10.50
C LEU A 238 22.20 13.66 -11.07
N THR A 239 23.12 13.09 -10.30
CA THR A 239 23.92 11.92 -10.71
C THR A 239 23.04 10.72 -10.97
N ASP A 240 22.11 10.39 -10.06
CA ASP A 240 21.11 9.33 -10.24
C ASP A 240 20.28 9.53 -11.52
N TYR A 241 19.92 10.78 -11.82
CA TYR A 241 19.20 11.10 -13.06
C TYR A 241 20.07 10.86 -14.30
N LEU A 242 21.33 11.26 -14.26
CA LEU A 242 22.28 11.06 -15.35
C LEU A 242 22.53 9.57 -15.64
N ASP A 243 22.62 8.76 -14.59
CA ASP A 243 22.82 7.32 -14.69
C ASP A 243 21.57 6.62 -15.28
N ALA A 244 20.38 7.08 -14.89
CA ALA A 244 19.12 6.54 -15.37
C ALA A 244 18.73 7.02 -16.79
N THR A 245 19.36 8.09 -17.29
CA THR A 245 18.97 8.72 -18.56
C THR A 245 20.00 8.46 -19.65
N PRO A 246 19.66 7.76 -20.75
CA PRO A 246 20.62 7.50 -21.84
C PRO A 246 21.05 8.80 -22.53
N LYS A 247 22.31 8.80 -23.06
CA LYS A 247 22.86 9.93 -23.80
C LYS A 247 22.19 10.14 -25.18
N ASN A 248 21.63 9.09 -25.73
CA ASN A 248 20.93 9.10 -27.01
C ASN A 248 19.48 8.63 -26.85
N PRO A 249 18.50 9.38 -27.35
CA PRO A 249 18.66 10.68 -28.01
C PRO A 249 19.10 11.78 -27.02
N PRO A 250 19.77 12.84 -27.52
CA PRO A 250 20.24 13.93 -26.67
C PRO A 250 19.06 14.67 -26.03
N ARG A 251 19.18 14.99 -24.74
CA ARG A 251 18.16 15.74 -23.97
C ARG A 251 18.79 16.97 -23.35
N GLN A 252 18.09 18.10 -23.43
CA GLN A 252 18.56 19.34 -22.81
C GLN A 252 18.66 19.23 -21.29
N SER A 253 17.69 18.57 -20.67
CA SER A 253 17.69 18.30 -19.20
C SER A 253 18.92 17.53 -18.76
N ARG A 254 19.37 16.55 -19.54
CA ARG A 254 20.59 15.80 -19.25
C ARG A 254 21.83 16.68 -19.37
N THR A 255 21.95 17.45 -20.44
CA THR A 255 23.07 18.37 -20.66
C THR A 255 23.20 19.42 -19.55
N GLU A 256 22.06 19.93 -19.08
CA GLU A 256 22.02 20.89 -17.98
C GLU A 256 22.44 20.24 -16.66
N ALA A 257 21.98 19.02 -16.40
CA ALA A 257 22.37 18.25 -15.21
C ALA A 257 23.88 17.93 -15.21
N GLU A 258 24.44 17.51 -16.35
CA GLU A 258 25.91 17.27 -16.50
C GLU A 258 26.71 18.53 -16.13
N LYS A 259 26.35 19.69 -16.67
CA LYS A 259 27.01 20.97 -16.36
C LYS A 259 26.94 21.32 -14.86
N MET A 260 25.80 21.09 -14.22
CA MET A 260 25.63 21.38 -12.80
C MET A 260 26.47 20.47 -11.91
N VAL A 261 26.51 19.17 -12.24
CA VAL A 261 27.34 18.20 -11.50
C VAL A 261 28.83 18.52 -11.68
N GLU A 262 29.28 18.78 -12.92
CA GLU A 262 30.68 19.16 -13.22
C GLU A 262 31.10 20.45 -12.49
N ALA A 263 30.24 21.47 -12.49
CA ALA A 263 30.51 22.74 -11.80
C ALA A 263 30.70 22.54 -10.29
N ARG A 264 29.97 21.62 -9.68
CA ARG A 264 30.05 21.34 -8.23
C ARG A 264 31.22 20.42 -7.86
N LEU A 265 31.54 19.43 -8.71
CA LEU A 265 32.66 18.53 -8.49
C LEU A 265 34.00 19.16 -8.90
N GLY A 266 33.98 20.06 -9.90
CA GLY A 266 35.16 20.75 -10.40
C GLY A 266 35.56 22.00 -9.60
N GLY A 267 34.66 22.59 -8.81
CA GLY A 267 34.91 23.78 -7.98
C GLY A 267 35.68 23.54 -6.68
N GLY A 268 36.09 22.30 -6.42
CA GLY A 268 36.87 21.88 -5.23
C GLY A 268 38.41 21.85 -5.44
N LYS A 269 38.93 22.57 -6.43
CA LYS A 269 40.38 22.73 -6.66
C LYS A 269 40.86 24.11 -6.22
#